data_4d3253aaf154bbf1b72d92c51e10b982
#
_entry.id   4d3253aaf154bbf1b72d92c51e10b982
#
_cell.length_a   1.000
_cell.length_b   1.000
_cell.length_c   1.000
_cell.angle_alpha   90.00
_cell.angle_beta   90.00
_cell.angle_gamma   90.00
#
_symmetry.space_group_name_H-M   'P 1'
#
loop_
_entity.id
_entity.type
_entity.pdbx_description
1 polymer ?
#
loop_
_entity_poly.entity_id
_entity_poly.type
_entity_poly.pdbx_seq_one_letter_code
_entity_poly.pdbx_strand_id
1 'polypeptide(L)'
;MNNSTIVKTLLWPDELATAGFAQQLAASLVHQQTGLNACITLDGELGAGKTTFVRHLLHALGVTGRVKSPTYAVVEPYEVLAGHIWHFDFYRFTDPQEWEDAGFRDIFASVGLKLCEWPVNAVGMLPIPDITFHISVDNVDQRHVAL
;
A
#
# COMPACT_ATOMS: atom_id res chain seq x y z
N MET A 1 2.82 -12.71 -26.38
CA MET A 1 2.31 -11.90 -25.29
C MET A 1 3.43 -11.35 -24.43
N ASN A 2 3.39 -10.11 -24.21
CA ASN A 2 4.45 -9.46 -23.49
C ASN A 2 4.11 -9.40 -21.99
N ASN A 3 4.83 -10.19 -21.21
CA ASN A 3 4.70 -10.17 -19.75
C ASN A 3 5.80 -9.30 -19.13
N SER A 4 6.22 -8.25 -19.84
CA SER A 4 7.26 -7.42 -19.31
C SER A 4 6.85 -6.81 -17.99
N THR A 5 7.53 -7.22 -16.93
CA THR A 5 7.45 -6.56 -15.64
C THR A 5 8.39 -5.36 -15.70
N ILE A 6 7.84 -4.17 -15.55
CA ILE A 6 8.67 -2.98 -15.43
C ILE A 6 9.22 -2.97 -14.01
N VAL A 7 10.52 -3.17 -13.89
CA VAL A 7 11.21 -3.06 -12.61
C VAL A 7 11.94 -1.73 -12.57
N LYS A 8 11.59 -0.92 -11.60
CA LYS A 8 12.20 0.38 -11.36
C LYS A 8 12.83 0.37 -9.97
N THR A 9 14.06 0.84 -9.88
CA THR A 9 14.75 0.95 -8.60
C THR A 9 14.87 2.40 -8.22
N LEU A 10 14.50 2.70 -6.97
CA LEU A 10 14.53 4.05 -6.41
C LEU A 10 15.33 4.03 -5.12
N LEU A 11 15.89 5.19 -4.78
CA LEU A 11 16.56 5.41 -3.50
C LEU A 11 15.82 6.54 -2.77
N TRP A 12 15.40 6.26 -1.53
CA TRP A 12 14.87 7.28 -0.63
C TRP A 12 15.88 7.49 0.50
N PRO A 13 16.78 8.46 0.37
CA PRO A 13 17.83 8.68 1.37
C PRO A 13 17.30 9.20 2.71
N ASP A 14 16.11 9.80 2.71
CA ASP A 14 15.48 10.33 3.91
C ASP A 14 13.96 10.31 3.77
N GLU A 15 13.27 10.72 4.84
CA GLU A 15 11.81 10.74 4.85
C GLU A 15 11.23 11.79 3.88
N LEU A 16 11.94 12.87 3.61
CA LEU A 16 11.51 13.84 2.61
C LEU A 16 11.41 13.25 1.22
N ALA A 17 12.35 12.37 0.87
CA ALA A 17 12.31 11.67 -0.42
C ALA A 17 11.12 10.72 -0.48
N THR A 18 10.83 10.02 0.61
CA THR A 18 9.63 9.16 0.72
C THR A 18 8.37 9.98 0.52
N ALA A 19 8.26 11.11 1.22
CA ALA A 19 7.10 11.99 1.11
C ALA A 19 6.95 12.57 -0.30
N GLY A 20 8.05 12.96 -0.93
CA GLY A 20 8.03 13.49 -2.30
C GLY A 20 7.53 12.47 -3.31
N PHE A 21 7.98 11.23 -3.20
CA PHE A 21 7.50 10.16 -4.07
C PHE A 21 6.01 9.87 -3.82
N ALA A 22 5.60 9.85 -2.56
CA ALA A 22 4.19 9.64 -2.22
C ALA A 22 3.29 10.71 -2.84
N GLN A 23 3.73 11.97 -2.85
CA GLN A 23 2.98 13.05 -3.50
C GLN A 23 2.84 12.84 -5.00
N GLN A 24 3.91 12.41 -5.68
CA GLN A 24 3.87 12.13 -7.11
C GLN A 24 2.92 10.97 -7.41
N LEU A 25 2.99 9.90 -6.63
CA LEU A 25 2.11 8.76 -6.80
C LEU A 25 0.65 9.15 -6.55
N ALA A 26 0.39 9.93 -5.51
CA ALA A 26 -0.96 10.42 -5.21
C ALA A 26 -1.54 11.20 -6.39
N ALA A 27 -0.76 12.08 -6.99
CA ALA A 27 -1.21 12.84 -8.15
C ALA A 27 -1.58 11.93 -9.31
N SER A 28 -0.78 10.88 -9.57
CA SER A 28 -1.09 9.91 -10.61
C SER A 28 -2.36 9.13 -10.32
N LEU A 29 -2.57 8.74 -9.07
CA LEU A 29 -3.73 7.95 -8.68
C LEU A 29 -5.04 8.73 -8.81
N VAL A 30 -5.04 10.03 -8.46
CA VAL A 30 -6.27 10.83 -8.55
C VAL A 30 -6.62 11.23 -9.98
N HIS A 31 -5.69 11.15 -10.92
CA HIS A 31 -5.94 11.46 -12.33
C HIS A 31 -6.59 10.30 -13.10
N GLN A 32 -6.84 9.17 -12.46
CA GLN A 32 -7.56 8.07 -13.09
C GLN A 32 -9.00 8.47 -13.36
N GLN A 33 -9.54 8.04 -14.51
CA GLN A 33 -10.89 8.41 -14.93
C GLN A 33 -11.98 7.95 -13.95
N THR A 34 -11.75 6.84 -13.27
CA THR A 34 -12.69 6.25 -12.33
C THR A 34 -12.44 6.69 -10.88
N GLY A 35 -11.58 7.68 -10.67
CA GLY A 35 -11.12 8.05 -9.33
C GLY A 35 -10.10 7.06 -8.80
N LEU A 36 -9.97 6.98 -7.49
CA LEU A 36 -9.04 6.04 -6.88
C LEU A 36 -9.48 4.60 -7.13
N ASN A 37 -8.65 3.84 -7.82
CA ASN A 37 -8.92 2.43 -8.08
C ASN A 37 -7.63 1.70 -8.42
N ALA A 38 -7.00 1.11 -7.41
CA ALA A 38 -5.77 0.34 -7.61
C ALA A 38 -5.55 -0.58 -6.41
N CYS A 39 -4.77 -1.62 -6.63
CA CYS A 39 -4.27 -2.49 -5.57
C CYS A 39 -2.75 -2.36 -5.53
N ILE A 40 -2.23 -1.90 -4.41
CA ILE A 40 -0.79 -1.69 -4.20
C ILE A 40 -0.36 -2.55 -3.02
N THR A 41 0.66 -3.38 -3.24
CA THR A 41 1.24 -4.19 -2.17
C THR A 41 2.60 -3.64 -1.79
N LEU A 42 2.92 -3.73 -0.50
CA LEU A 42 4.18 -3.25 0.06
C LEU A 42 4.81 -4.39 0.85
N ASP A 43 5.98 -4.80 0.39
CA ASP A 43 6.75 -5.87 0.98
C ASP A 43 8.05 -5.32 1.56
N GLY A 44 8.51 -5.91 2.64
CA GLY A 44 9.73 -5.49 3.31
C GLY A 44 9.71 -5.87 4.77
N GLU A 45 10.88 -5.93 5.39
CA GLU A 45 10.99 -6.29 6.80
C GLU A 45 10.38 -5.23 7.71
N LEU A 46 10.14 -5.58 8.96
CA LEU A 46 9.70 -4.62 9.98
C LEU A 46 10.70 -3.45 10.05
N GLY A 47 10.17 -2.24 10.12
CA GLY A 47 11.00 -1.05 10.16
C GLY A 47 11.55 -0.60 8.81
N ALA A 48 11.21 -1.26 7.71
CA ALA A 48 11.71 -0.89 6.39
C ALA A 48 11.13 0.42 5.85
N GLY A 49 10.02 0.90 6.43
CA GLY A 49 9.40 2.15 6.00
C GLY A 49 8.09 2.00 5.24
N LYS A 50 7.48 0.81 5.26
CA LYS A 50 6.19 0.57 4.60
C LYS A 50 5.10 1.46 5.15
N THR A 51 4.93 1.46 6.46
CA THR A 51 3.89 2.28 7.12
C THR A 51 4.19 3.76 6.98
N THR A 52 5.46 4.15 7.01
CA THR A 52 5.86 5.54 6.78
C THR A 52 5.44 6.00 5.39
N PHE A 53 5.70 5.20 4.37
CA PHE A 53 5.28 5.52 3.01
C PHE A 53 3.75 5.61 2.90
N VAL A 54 3.04 4.64 3.46
CA VAL A 54 1.56 4.66 3.45
C VAL A 54 1.03 5.92 4.11
N ARG A 55 1.59 6.32 5.25
CA ARG A 55 1.16 7.53 5.94
C ARG A 55 1.32 8.77 5.05
N HIS A 56 2.46 8.91 4.39
CA HIS A 56 2.68 10.03 3.48
C HIS A 56 1.74 9.98 2.29
N LEU A 57 1.49 8.81 1.75
CA LEU A 57 0.56 8.64 0.63
C LEU A 57 -0.86 9.01 1.03
N LEU A 58 -1.32 8.55 2.19
CA LEU A 58 -2.65 8.87 2.70
C LEU A 58 -2.82 10.38 2.91
N HIS A 59 -1.83 11.05 3.51
CA HIS A 59 -1.88 12.50 3.68
C HIS A 59 -1.90 13.22 2.32
N ALA A 60 -1.11 12.76 1.37
CA ALA A 60 -1.07 13.35 0.02
C ALA A 60 -2.41 13.17 -0.71
N LEU A 61 -3.17 12.12 -0.40
CA LEU A 61 -4.48 11.86 -0.99
C LEU A 61 -5.61 12.61 -0.27
N GLY A 62 -5.34 13.29 0.83
CA GLY A 62 -6.30 14.12 1.53
C GLY A 62 -6.77 13.60 2.89
N VAL A 63 -6.22 12.49 3.37
CA VAL A 63 -6.50 12.04 4.73
C VAL A 63 -5.91 13.05 5.71
N THR A 64 -6.74 13.55 6.62
CA THR A 64 -6.31 14.51 7.64
C THR A 64 -6.20 13.81 8.99
N GLY A 65 -5.32 14.34 9.84
CA GLY A 65 -5.13 13.82 11.17
C GLY A 65 -4.19 12.64 11.22
N ARG A 66 -4.28 11.90 12.31
CA ARG A 66 -3.37 10.78 12.58
C ARG A 66 -3.76 9.55 11.78
N VAL A 67 -2.78 8.97 11.09
CA VAL A 67 -2.94 7.69 10.42
C VAL A 67 -2.62 6.59 11.42
N LYS A 68 -3.58 5.68 11.62
CA LYS A 68 -3.43 4.54 12.51
C LYS A 68 -2.88 3.34 11.73
N SER A 69 -2.01 2.57 12.38
CA SER A 69 -1.61 1.28 11.84
C SER A 69 -2.72 0.26 12.12
N PRO A 70 -3.18 -0.49 11.13
CA PRO A 70 -4.27 -1.45 11.33
C PRO A 70 -3.78 -2.80 11.87
N THR A 71 -2.79 -2.82 12.76
CA THR A 71 -2.12 -4.05 13.21
C THR A 71 -3.08 -5.10 13.72
N TYR A 72 -4.04 -4.70 14.58
CA TYR A 72 -5.00 -5.66 15.14
C TYR A 72 -6.28 -5.76 14.32
N ALA A 73 -6.70 -4.66 13.72
CA ALA A 73 -7.92 -4.62 12.93
C ALA A 73 -7.75 -5.22 11.54
N VAL A 74 -6.52 -5.42 11.10
CA VAL A 74 -6.12 -5.88 9.76
C VAL A 74 -6.42 -4.83 8.68
N VAL A 75 -7.52 -4.11 8.77
CA VAL A 75 -7.88 -3.09 7.78
C VAL A 75 -8.35 -1.81 8.47
N GLU A 76 -7.93 -0.67 7.92
CA GLU A 76 -8.39 0.66 8.33
C GLU A 76 -8.95 1.37 7.10
N PRO A 77 -10.24 1.71 7.08
CA PRO A 77 -10.83 2.41 5.94
C PRO A 77 -10.66 3.92 6.06
N TYR A 78 -10.53 4.57 4.90
CA TYR A 78 -10.51 6.02 4.79
C TYR A 78 -11.38 6.44 3.62
N GLU A 79 -11.93 7.64 3.72
CA GLU A 79 -12.70 8.22 2.63
C GLU A 79 -12.17 9.62 2.35
N VAL A 80 -11.82 9.88 1.10
CA VAL A 80 -11.34 11.19 0.65
C VAL A 80 -12.15 11.61 -0.57
N LEU A 81 -11.95 12.85 -1.01
CA LEU A 81 -12.71 13.38 -2.15
C LEU A 81 -12.56 12.51 -3.40
N ALA A 82 -11.36 11.96 -3.63
CA ALA A 82 -11.09 11.14 -4.80
C ALA A 82 -11.65 9.71 -4.71
N GLY A 83 -12.09 9.25 -3.54
CA GLY A 83 -12.70 7.93 -3.39
C GLY A 83 -12.39 7.25 -2.07
N HIS A 84 -12.62 5.95 -2.05
CA HIS A 84 -12.40 5.12 -0.88
C HIS A 84 -10.98 4.56 -0.86
N ILE A 85 -10.42 4.45 0.33
CA ILE A 85 -9.10 3.86 0.55
C ILE A 85 -9.21 2.85 1.68
N TRP A 86 -8.57 1.69 1.49
CA TRP A 86 -8.44 0.68 2.56
C TRP A 86 -6.96 0.39 2.75
N HIS A 87 -6.48 0.54 3.99
CA HIS A 87 -5.12 0.18 4.36
C HIS A 87 -5.16 -1.14 5.11
N PHE A 88 -4.59 -2.17 4.52
CA PHE A 88 -4.49 -3.52 5.09
C PHE A 88 -3.08 -3.74 5.63
N ASP A 89 -3.00 -4.43 6.76
CA ASP A 89 -1.76 -4.95 7.31
C ASP A 89 -1.98 -6.41 7.69
N PHE A 90 -1.39 -7.31 6.92
CA PHE A 90 -1.56 -8.74 7.10
C PHE A 90 -0.47 -9.37 7.99
N TYR A 91 0.30 -8.54 8.72
CA TYR A 91 1.40 -9.05 9.54
C TYR A 91 0.97 -10.15 10.51
N ARG A 92 -0.18 -9.99 11.17
CA ARG A 92 -0.72 -10.96 12.12
C ARG A 92 -1.76 -11.89 11.52
N PHE A 93 -1.94 -11.84 10.22
CA PHE A 93 -2.95 -12.62 9.53
C PHE A 93 -2.44 -14.06 9.36
N THR A 94 -3.18 -15.05 9.92
CA THR A 94 -2.72 -16.44 9.91
C THR A 94 -3.78 -17.40 9.40
N ASP A 95 -5.06 -17.05 9.46
CA ASP A 95 -6.16 -17.96 9.18
C ASP A 95 -6.93 -17.51 7.93
N PRO A 96 -6.95 -18.32 6.85
CA PRO A 96 -7.75 -18.01 5.66
C PRO A 96 -9.24 -17.78 5.93
N GLN A 97 -9.77 -18.35 7.02
CA GLN A 97 -11.17 -18.13 7.39
C GLN A 97 -11.43 -16.69 7.77
N GLU A 98 -10.46 -15.97 8.35
CA GLU A 98 -10.60 -14.56 8.65
C GLU A 98 -10.91 -13.74 7.40
N TRP A 99 -10.35 -14.13 6.25
CA TRP A 99 -10.60 -13.46 4.97
C TRP A 99 -12.08 -13.51 4.60
N GLU A 100 -12.67 -14.69 4.74
CA GLU A 100 -14.09 -14.88 4.42
C GLU A 100 -14.99 -14.15 5.43
N ASP A 101 -14.70 -14.31 6.72
CA ASP A 101 -15.52 -13.77 7.79
C ASP A 101 -15.52 -12.24 7.81
N ALA A 102 -14.41 -11.62 7.42
CA ALA A 102 -14.27 -10.17 7.42
C ALA A 102 -14.80 -9.51 6.14
N GLY A 103 -15.18 -10.29 5.12
CA GLY A 103 -15.70 -9.74 3.88
C GLY A 103 -14.64 -9.07 3.01
N PHE A 104 -13.37 -9.44 3.13
CA PHE A 104 -12.29 -8.81 2.38
C PHE A 104 -12.43 -9.01 0.88
N ARG A 105 -12.99 -10.14 0.44
CA ARG A 105 -13.21 -10.40 -0.97
C ARG A 105 -14.05 -9.30 -1.63
N ASP A 106 -15.10 -8.87 -0.94
CA ASP A 106 -15.98 -7.82 -1.44
C ASP A 106 -15.26 -6.47 -1.50
N ILE A 107 -14.41 -6.18 -0.52
CA ILE A 107 -13.60 -4.95 -0.52
C ILE A 107 -12.68 -4.94 -1.75
N PHE A 108 -11.97 -6.04 -2.00
CA PHE A 108 -11.04 -6.09 -3.14
C PHE A 108 -11.76 -6.07 -4.48
N ALA A 109 -13.02 -6.48 -4.54
CA ALA A 109 -13.83 -6.41 -5.75
C ALA A 109 -14.43 -5.02 -5.97
N SER A 110 -14.44 -4.17 -4.95
CA SER A 110 -15.02 -2.83 -5.05
C SER A 110 -14.04 -1.81 -5.63
N VAL A 111 -14.56 -0.69 -6.11
CA VAL A 111 -13.75 0.42 -6.59
C VAL A 111 -13.13 1.13 -5.40
N GLY A 112 -11.84 1.40 -5.46
CA GLY A 112 -11.11 2.10 -4.42
C GLY A 112 -9.63 1.74 -4.43
N LEU A 113 -8.87 2.42 -3.59
CA LEU A 113 -7.44 2.17 -3.43
C LEU A 113 -7.23 1.20 -2.28
N LYS A 114 -6.55 0.10 -2.54
CA LYS A 114 -6.19 -0.89 -1.52
C LYS A 114 -4.68 -0.86 -1.36
N LEU A 115 -4.22 -0.56 -0.15
CA LEU A 115 -2.81 -0.52 0.22
C LEU A 115 -2.57 -1.68 1.18
N CYS A 116 -1.72 -2.64 0.80
CA CYS A 116 -1.57 -3.89 1.52
C CYS A 116 -0.13 -4.10 1.98
N GLU A 117 0.11 -4.07 3.29
CA GLU A 117 1.39 -4.44 3.89
C GLU A 117 1.38 -5.94 4.22
N TRP A 118 2.55 -6.57 4.15
CA TRP A 118 2.74 -7.99 4.41
C TRP A 118 1.87 -8.87 3.51
N PRO A 119 1.90 -8.65 2.18
CA PRO A 119 1.05 -9.43 1.28
C PRO A 119 1.37 -10.91 1.28
N VAL A 120 2.59 -11.30 1.68
CA VAL A 120 3.01 -12.70 1.74
C VAL A 120 2.11 -13.53 2.65
N ASN A 121 1.53 -12.92 3.69
CA ASN A 121 0.65 -13.62 4.63
C ASN A 121 -0.77 -13.82 4.08
N ALA A 122 -1.08 -13.26 2.92
CA ALA A 122 -2.37 -13.39 2.25
C ALA A 122 -2.21 -13.92 0.83
N VAL A 123 -1.14 -14.64 0.57
CA VAL A 123 -0.87 -15.26 -0.74
C VAL A 123 -2.03 -16.19 -1.11
N GLY A 124 -2.45 -16.10 -2.37
CA GLY A 124 -3.57 -16.90 -2.89
C GLY A 124 -4.95 -16.28 -2.65
N MET A 125 -5.03 -15.25 -1.80
CA MET A 125 -6.30 -14.56 -1.50
C MET A 125 -6.35 -13.17 -2.13
N LEU A 126 -5.19 -12.52 -2.28
CA LEU A 126 -5.12 -11.19 -2.88
C LEU A 126 -5.25 -11.26 -4.40
N PRO A 127 -5.88 -10.26 -5.04
CA PRO A 127 -5.81 -10.14 -6.49
C PRO A 127 -4.39 -9.79 -6.93
N ILE A 128 -4.14 -9.87 -8.24
CA ILE A 128 -2.86 -9.43 -8.78
C ILE A 128 -2.74 -7.91 -8.55
N PRO A 129 -1.68 -7.44 -7.87
CA PRO A 129 -1.56 -6.02 -7.60
C PRO A 129 -1.19 -5.25 -8.86
N ASP A 130 -1.63 -3.98 -8.90
CA ASP A 130 -1.24 -3.06 -9.96
C ASP A 130 0.20 -2.60 -9.79
N ILE A 131 0.61 -2.39 -8.54
CA ILE A 131 1.98 -1.99 -8.20
C ILE A 131 2.42 -2.78 -6.99
N THR A 132 3.66 -3.27 -7.01
CA THR A 132 4.30 -3.90 -5.87
C THR A 132 5.56 -3.13 -5.50
N PHE A 133 5.65 -2.72 -4.24
CA PHE A 133 6.84 -2.08 -3.70
C PHE A 133 7.60 -3.08 -2.84
N HIS A 134 8.90 -3.23 -3.08
CA HIS A 134 9.82 -3.95 -2.22
C HIS A 134 10.75 -2.94 -1.57
N ILE A 135 10.62 -2.74 -0.27
CA ILE A 135 11.37 -1.72 0.46
C ILE A 135 12.37 -2.40 1.39
N SER A 136 13.62 -2.01 1.28
CA SER A 136 14.69 -2.48 2.17
C SER A 136 15.49 -1.30 2.70
N VAL A 137 16.15 -1.51 3.83
CA VAL A 137 16.96 -0.49 4.50
C VAL A 137 18.41 -0.94 4.46
N ASP A 138 19.29 -0.03 4.05
CA ASP A 138 20.72 -0.31 4.08
C ASP A 138 21.35 0.07 5.43
N ASN A 139 22.67 -0.08 5.56
CA ASN A 139 23.38 0.14 6.81
C ASN A 139 23.61 1.62 7.16
N VAL A 140 23.23 2.55 6.27
CA VAL A 140 23.25 3.99 6.52
C VAL A 140 21.84 4.58 6.59
N ASP A 141 20.86 3.73 6.83
CA ASP A 141 19.46 4.10 7.06
C ASP A 141 18.76 4.69 5.83
N GLN A 142 19.23 4.38 4.65
CA GLN A 142 18.56 4.77 3.41
C GLN A 142 17.67 3.64 2.91
N ARG A 143 16.54 3.98 2.29
CA ARG A 143 15.58 3.01 1.77
C ARG A 143 15.84 2.76 0.30
N HIS A 144 15.97 1.49 -0.06
CA HIS A 144 16.05 1.02 -1.43
C HIS A 144 14.70 0.46 -1.83
N VAL A 145 14.15 0.93 -2.94
CA VAL A 145 12.79 0.60 -3.34
C VAL A 145 12.83 -0.01 -4.74
N ALA A 146 12.31 -1.21 -4.86
CA ALA A 146 12.09 -1.87 -6.15
C ALA A 146 10.60 -1.91 -6.45
N LEU A 147 10.24 -1.54 -7.67
CA LEU A 147 8.86 -1.50 -8.15
C LEU A 147 8.58 -2.64 -9.12
#